data_a461dced676a76523caceb5ad08774e8
#
_entry.id   a461dced676a76523caceb5ad08774e8
#
_cell.length_a   1.000
_cell.length_b   1.000
_cell.length_c   1.000
_cell.angle_alpha   90.00
_cell.angle_beta   90.00
_cell.angle_gamma   90.00
#
_symmetry.space_group_name_H-M   'P 1'
#
loop_
_entity.id
_entity.type
_entity.pdbx_description
1 polymer ?
#
loop_
_entity_poly.entity_id
_entity_poly.type
_entity_poly.pdbx_seq_one_letter_code
_entity_poly.pdbx_strand_id
1 'polypeptide(L)'
;MSTRLASQGRLLNKDRAIHFSFNGKQFKGFEGDTLASALLANDQMLVGRSFKYHRPRGIVASGVEEPNALVNLGIEGKFEPNQRATTTELFDGLDATSQNHWPSLEFDVGAINAKLSRFMPAGFYYKTFIHPRPLWKHLYEPFIRQAAGLGQAPKSRDSDTYEHFYAFCDVLVVGGGIAGLHAAKAAALAGAKVIVFEQTVHWGGRAPVDGGEIGDHPAEKAVNSLVAELSQMANVSMRLRTMGAGVYDHGYVLGYERLTDHAPEQKGSRHRLWRIRAGHVVTATGAIERPLSFAGNDIPGVMLASAVRDYAVNFGVSAGDRTVVVTNNDDAYRTALVMHDAGLTVPLIIDARTLSSDSALVTEAKSRGIRVLMGHGVAKVLGGKRVSGVAICAQAGEGAVLEDVACDAVAMSGGWSPVVHLWSHCGGKLVWSNEFAMFHPDLEKAPTGADGTAFVSAAGAANGYFDLNDIVRDAHAMGQAAAKATGFAPENTLAPQATSMAEAPMAPVWMMPHGAGVALRAKSWLDYQNDVKVSDVQLAAQEGFESVEHAKRYTTLGMATDQGKLSNINGLAILSDALNQPIPQTGTTTFRPPYTPISMGAIGGEAR
;
A
#
# COMPACT_ATOMS: atom_id res chain seq x y z
N MET A 1 -22.39 -14.28 5.49
CA MET A 1 -23.32 -13.63 4.53
C MET A 1 -22.48 -13.00 3.42
N SER A 2 -23.05 -12.73 2.25
CA SER A 2 -22.28 -12.04 1.19
C SER A 2 -22.29 -10.54 1.46
N THR A 3 -21.12 -9.90 1.33
CA THR A 3 -20.97 -8.44 1.45
C THR A 3 -20.91 -7.77 0.06
N ARG A 4 -21.34 -8.47 -1.00
CA ARG A 4 -21.38 -7.94 -2.37
C ARG A 4 -22.43 -6.85 -2.54
N LEU A 5 -22.00 -5.75 -3.15
CA LEU A 5 -22.82 -4.63 -3.55
C LEU A 5 -23.37 -4.89 -4.98
N ALA A 6 -24.66 -4.83 -5.16
CA ALA A 6 -25.30 -5.20 -6.42
C ALA A 6 -24.91 -4.29 -7.60
N SER A 7 -24.83 -2.98 -7.34
CA SER A 7 -24.63 -1.93 -8.36
C SER A 7 -23.18 -1.53 -8.57
N GLN A 8 -22.24 -2.02 -7.76
CA GLN A 8 -20.83 -1.66 -7.78
C GLN A 8 -19.97 -2.80 -8.36
N GLY A 9 -18.68 -2.56 -8.56
CA GLY A 9 -17.72 -3.57 -9.03
C GLY A 9 -17.36 -3.41 -10.50
N ARG A 10 -16.79 -2.25 -10.86
CA ARG A 10 -16.46 -1.89 -12.25
C ARG A 10 -15.45 -2.82 -12.93
N LEU A 11 -14.63 -3.55 -12.15
CA LEU A 11 -13.63 -4.49 -12.68
C LEU A 11 -14.15 -5.91 -12.83
N LEU A 12 -15.36 -6.21 -12.32
CA LEU A 12 -15.88 -7.56 -12.27
C LEU A 12 -16.67 -7.95 -13.51
N ASN A 13 -16.42 -9.13 -14.00
CA ASN A 13 -17.34 -9.84 -14.89
C ASN A 13 -18.25 -10.73 -14.03
N LYS A 14 -19.43 -10.21 -13.65
CA LYS A 14 -20.40 -10.89 -12.77
C LYS A 14 -21.07 -12.10 -13.42
N ASP A 15 -20.97 -12.25 -14.73
CA ASP A 15 -21.51 -13.40 -15.46
C ASP A 15 -20.58 -14.60 -15.38
N ARG A 16 -19.31 -14.41 -15.00
CA ARG A 16 -18.31 -15.46 -14.87
C ARG A 16 -17.94 -15.68 -13.41
N ALA A 17 -18.60 -16.66 -12.81
CA ALA A 17 -18.30 -17.11 -11.46
C ALA A 17 -17.01 -17.93 -11.43
N ILE A 18 -16.22 -17.75 -10.36
CA ILE A 18 -14.96 -18.45 -10.09
C ILE A 18 -15.07 -19.14 -8.74
N HIS A 19 -14.63 -20.41 -8.67
CA HIS A 19 -14.59 -21.19 -7.44
C HIS A 19 -13.15 -21.34 -6.97
N PHE A 20 -12.92 -21.12 -5.68
CA PHE A 20 -11.60 -21.23 -5.07
C PHE A 20 -11.70 -21.76 -3.64
N SER A 21 -10.57 -22.19 -3.08
CA SER A 21 -10.50 -22.62 -1.69
C SER A 21 -9.61 -21.72 -0.84
N PHE A 22 -9.96 -21.58 0.43
CA PHE A 22 -9.14 -20.95 1.45
C PHE A 22 -9.21 -21.76 2.75
N ASN A 23 -8.04 -22.25 3.21
CA ASN A 23 -7.95 -23.18 4.35
C ASN A 23 -8.87 -24.39 4.20
N GLY A 24 -9.00 -24.94 2.99
CA GLY A 24 -9.83 -26.09 2.65
C GLY A 24 -11.35 -25.82 2.58
N LYS A 25 -11.80 -24.58 2.84
CA LYS A 25 -13.20 -24.18 2.62
C LYS A 25 -13.38 -23.65 1.21
N GLN A 26 -14.50 -24.02 0.58
CA GLN A 26 -14.86 -23.57 -0.76
C GLN A 26 -15.54 -22.19 -0.71
N PHE A 27 -15.15 -21.32 -1.62
CA PHE A 27 -15.67 -19.96 -1.78
C PHE A 27 -15.98 -19.68 -3.25
N LYS A 28 -16.77 -18.61 -3.47
CA LYS A 28 -17.15 -18.14 -4.79
C LYS A 28 -16.74 -16.68 -4.94
N GLY A 29 -16.12 -16.34 -6.06
CA GLY A 29 -15.84 -14.98 -6.52
C GLY A 29 -16.28 -14.79 -7.97
N PHE A 30 -15.80 -13.73 -8.61
CA PHE A 30 -16.05 -13.43 -10.01
C PHE A 30 -14.72 -13.16 -10.73
N GLU A 31 -14.73 -13.31 -12.05
CA GLU A 31 -13.61 -12.88 -12.88
C GLU A 31 -13.36 -11.37 -12.67
N GLY A 32 -12.10 -11.01 -12.46
CA GLY A 32 -11.68 -9.66 -12.10
C GLY A 32 -11.48 -9.45 -10.59
N ASP A 33 -11.93 -10.37 -9.73
CA ASP A 33 -11.59 -10.33 -8.30
C ASP A 33 -10.11 -10.57 -8.05
N THR A 34 -9.62 -9.99 -6.97
CA THR A 34 -8.44 -10.49 -6.27
C THR A 34 -8.85 -11.52 -5.21
N LEU A 35 -7.90 -12.33 -4.73
CA LEU A 35 -8.19 -13.24 -3.62
C LEU A 35 -8.70 -12.47 -2.39
N ALA A 36 -8.16 -11.28 -2.11
CA ALA A 36 -8.60 -10.43 -1.00
C ALA A 36 -10.04 -9.94 -1.17
N SER A 37 -10.40 -9.42 -2.36
CA SER A 37 -11.77 -8.95 -2.61
C SER A 37 -12.79 -10.08 -2.55
N ALA A 38 -12.42 -11.27 -3.05
CA ALA A 38 -13.27 -12.45 -2.98
C ALA A 38 -13.44 -12.98 -1.56
N LEU A 39 -12.39 -12.97 -0.73
CA LEU A 39 -12.48 -13.32 0.70
C LEU A 39 -13.40 -12.35 1.45
N LEU A 40 -13.20 -11.04 1.29
CA LEU A 40 -14.08 -10.03 1.88
C LEU A 40 -15.53 -10.22 1.43
N ALA A 41 -15.77 -10.46 0.14
CA ALA A 41 -17.10 -10.69 -0.41
C ALA A 41 -17.85 -11.89 0.22
N ASN A 42 -17.09 -12.82 0.77
CA ASN A 42 -17.60 -13.98 1.50
C ASN A 42 -17.55 -13.81 3.03
N ASP A 43 -17.40 -12.59 3.51
CA ASP A 43 -17.33 -12.24 4.96
C ASP A 43 -16.14 -12.90 5.68
N GLN A 44 -15.08 -13.25 4.95
CA GLN A 44 -13.84 -13.81 5.52
C GLN A 44 -12.90 -12.68 5.91
N MET A 45 -13.13 -12.07 7.08
CA MET A 45 -12.34 -10.93 7.58
C MET A 45 -11.00 -11.36 8.19
N LEU A 46 -10.95 -12.50 8.84
CA LEU A 46 -9.73 -13.04 9.45
C LEU A 46 -8.95 -13.82 8.39
N VAL A 47 -7.76 -13.35 8.03
CA VAL A 47 -6.95 -13.92 6.94
C VAL A 47 -5.60 -14.48 7.38
N GLY A 48 -5.17 -14.19 8.62
CA GLY A 48 -3.90 -14.67 9.14
C GLY A 48 -3.72 -14.39 10.62
N ARG A 49 -2.55 -14.78 11.15
CA ARG A 49 -2.09 -14.46 12.49
C ARG A 49 -0.72 -13.78 12.41
N SER A 50 -0.46 -12.84 13.32
CA SER A 50 0.85 -12.21 13.40
C SER A 50 1.89 -13.20 13.93
N PHE A 51 3.15 -13.06 13.51
CA PHE A 51 4.15 -14.08 13.82
C PHE A 51 4.73 -13.96 15.24
N LYS A 52 4.77 -12.77 15.84
CA LYS A 52 5.32 -12.57 17.18
C LYS A 52 4.28 -12.79 18.26
N TYR A 53 3.11 -12.17 18.11
CA TYR A 53 2.06 -12.19 19.12
C TYR A 53 0.84 -13.03 18.73
N HIS A 54 0.81 -13.59 17.53
CA HIS A 54 -0.34 -14.36 17.00
C HIS A 54 -1.67 -13.59 17.06
N ARG A 55 -1.58 -12.27 16.89
CA ARG A 55 -2.76 -11.41 16.82
C ARG A 55 -3.61 -11.76 15.60
N PRO A 56 -4.96 -11.67 15.68
CA PRO A 56 -5.80 -11.77 14.52
C PRO A 56 -5.39 -10.74 13.46
N ARG A 57 -5.29 -11.14 12.18
CA ARG A 57 -4.98 -10.27 11.06
C ARG A 57 -6.11 -10.24 10.06
N GLY A 58 -6.60 -9.01 9.74
CA GLY A 58 -7.51 -8.73 8.64
C GLY A 58 -6.78 -8.08 7.47
N ILE A 59 -7.49 -7.86 6.38
CA ILE A 59 -7.04 -7.08 5.22
C ILE A 59 -7.06 -5.60 5.62
N VAL A 60 -5.97 -4.88 5.38
CA VAL A 60 -5.82 -3.45 5.73
C VAL A 60 -5.84 -2.56 4.48
N ALA A 61 -5.23 -3.03 3.40
CA ALA A 61 -5.04 -2.28 2.16
C ALA A 61 -5.63 -3.02 0.95
N SER A 62 -5.54 -2.44 -0.24
CA SER A 62 -6.04 -3.04 -1.49
C SER A 62 -4.95 -3.39 -2.50
N GLY A 63 -3.70 -2.99 -2.26
CA GLY A 63 -2.59 -3.12 -3.20
C GLY A 63 -1.35 -3.84 -2.63
N VAL A 64 -0.19 -3.49 -3.18
CA VAL A 64 1.13 -4.06 -2.80
C VAL A 64 1.59 -3.66 -1.40
N GLU A 65 0.95 -2.67 -0.80
CA GLU A 65 1.21 -2.16 0.55
C GLU A 65 0.56 -3.03 1.64
N GLU A 66 -0.26 -4.02 1.28
CA GLU A 66 -0.95 -4.90 2.22
C GLU A 66 0.05 -5.69 3.11
N PRO A 67 0.03 -5.48 4.45
CA PRO A 67 1.00 -6.10 5.34
C PRO A 67 0.54 -7.43 5.95
N ASN A 68 -0.77 -7.69 6.00
CA ASN A 68 -1.38 -8.73 6.82
C ASN A 68 -1.85 -9.95 6.02
N ALA A 69 -2.42 -9.72 4.83
CA ALA A 69 -3.03 -10.75 4.01
C ALA A 69 -1.98 -11.50 3.19
N LEU A 70 -0.97 -12.05 3.89
CA LEU A 70 0.04 -12.92 3.32
C LEU A 70 -0.43 -14.37 3.41
N VAL A 71 -0.49 -15.04 2.28
CA VAL A 71 -0.99 -16.41 2.14
C VAL A 71 0.04 -17.30 1.46
N ASN A 72 -0.14 -18.61 1.59
CA ASN A 72 0.55 -19.58 0.76
C ASN A 72 -0.37 -19.91 -0.42
N LEU A 73 0.20 -19.99 -1.62
CA LEU A 73 -0.49 -20.38 -2.84
C LEU A 73 0.11 -21.68 -3.39
N GLY A 74 -0.73 -22.47 -4.03
CA GLY A 74 -0.33 -23.68 -4.72
C GLY A 74 0.18 -24.81 -3.81
N ILE A 75 0.60 -25.88 -4.42
CA ILE A 75 1.09 -27.10 -3.76
C ILE A 75 2.37 -27.58 -4.44
N GLU A 76 3.18 -28.37 -3.74
CA GLU A 76 4.39 -29.02 -4.25
C GLU A 76 5.35 -28.07 -4.97
N GLY A 77 5.68 -28.34 -6.25
CA GLY A 77 6.61 -27.55 -7.05
C GLY A 77 6.10 -26.14 -7.44
N LYS A 78 4.81 -25.87 -7.24
CA LYS A 78 4.19 -24.55 -7.44
C LYS A 78 3.87 -23.82 -6.13
N PHE A 79 4.35 -24.34 -5.00
CA PHE A 79 4.11 -23.73 -3.69
C PHE A 79 4.87 -22.42 -3.53
N GLU A 80 4.14 -21.34 -3.23
CA GLU A 80 4.71 -20.02 -2.93
C GLU A 80 4.16 -19.45 -1.62
N PRO A 81 5.02 -19.25 -0.62
CA PRO A 81 4.63 -18.57 0.61
C PRO A 81 4.65 -17.04 0.43
N ASN A 82 4.04 -16.33 1.38
CA ASN A 82 4.08 -14.88 1.51
C ASN A 82 3.50 -14.12 0.30
N GLN A 83 2.58 -14.73 -0.44
CA GLN A 83 1.88 -14.05 -1.52
C GLN A 83 0.80 -13.12 -0.95
N ARG A 84 0.69 -11.92 -1.51
CA ARG A 84 -0.34 -10.96 -1.06
C ARG A 84 -1.68 -11.29 -1.70
N ALA A 85 -2.69 -11.53 -0.89
CA ALA A 85 -4.04 -11.79 -1.38
C ALA A 85 -4.62 -10.61 -2.18
N THR A 86 -4.17 -9.38 -1.90
CA THR A 86 -4.59 -8.15 -2.60
C THR A 86 -4.06 -8.02 -4.03
N THR A 87 -2.95 -8.68 -4.35
CA THR A 87 -2.33 -8.67 -5.69
C THR A 87 -2.42 -10.01 -6.40
N THR A 88 -3.02 -11.02 -5.76
CA THR A 88 -3.30 -12.32 -6.35
C THR A 88 -4.62 -12.25 -7.10
N GLU A 89 -4.56 -12.34 -8.43
CA GLU A 89 -5.76 -12.40 -9.27
C GLU A 89 -6.47 -13.74 -9.06
N LEU A 90 -7.80 -13.70 -8.96
CA LEU A 90 -8.59 -14.91 -8.76
C LEU A 90 -8.72 -15.69 -10.06
N PHE A 91 -8.50 -17.01 -10.00
CA PHE A 91 -8.75 -17.95 -11.08
C PHE A 91 -9.44 -19.21 -10.55
N ASP A 92 -10.10 -19.94 -11.43
CA ASP A 92 -10.86 -21.13 -11.04
C ASP A 92 -9.95 -22.24 -10.53
N GLY A 93 -10.29 -22.80 -9.35
CA GLY A 93 -9.47 -23.82 -8.69
C GLY A 93 -8.28 -23.26 -7.87
N LEU A 94 -8.15 -21.95 -7.68
CA LEU A 94 -7.12 -21.38 -6.82
C LEU A 94 -7.25 -21.95 -5.40
N ASP A 95 -6.14 -22.47 -4.86
CA ASP A 95 -6.03 -22.96 -3.49
C ASP A 95 -5.07 -22.11 -2.69
N ALA A 96 -5.56 -21.53 -1.59
CA ALA A 96 -4.81 -20.67 -0.71
C ALA A 96 -4.92 -21.11 0.75
N THR A 97 -3.84 -20.92 1.51
CA THR A 97 -3.83 -21.17 2.95
C THR A 97 -3.25 -19.99 3.72
N SER A 98 -3.84 -19.72 4.89
CA SER A 98 -3.32 -18.69 5.80
C SER A 98 -2.05 -19.15 6.51
N GLN A 99 -1.35 -18.21 7.12
CA GLN A 99 -0.07 -18.44 7.80
C GLN A 99 -0.16 -18.22 9.31
N ASN A 100 0.84 -18.75 10.05
CA ASN A 100 1.14 -18.43 11.45
C ASN A 100 0.04 -18.82 12.45
N HIS A 101 -0.56 -19.98 12.29
CA HIS A 101 -1.53 -20.51 13.25
C HIS A 101 -1.36 -22.01 13.49
N TRP A 102 -1.82 -22.48 14.63
CA TRP A 102 -1.93 -23.90 14.95
C TRP A 102 -2.96 -24.09 16.08
N PRO A 103 -3.93 -25.05 15.99
CA PRO A 103 -4.20 -25.92 14.83
C PRO A 103 -5.01 -25.26 13.70
N SER A 104 -5.72 -24.15 13.95
CA SER A 104 -6.54 -23.47 12.94
C SER A 104 -6.43 -21.95 13.06
N LEU A 105 -6.86 -21.25 12.00
CA LEU A 105 -6.88 -19.79 11.96
C LEU A 105 -7.80 -19.20 13.03
N GLU A 106 -8.94 -19.81 13.26
CA GLU A 106 -9.94 -19.37 14.23
C GLU A 106 -9.52 -19.70 15.66
N PHE A 107 -8.91 -20.86 15.88
CA PHE A 107 -8.41 -21.32 17.18
C PHE A 107 -6.91 -21.55 17.09
N ASP A 108 -6.15 -20.56 17.57
CA ASP A 108 -4.70 -20.58 17.52
C ASP A 108 -4.11 -20.61 18.93
N VAL A 109 -3.40 -21.69 19.26
CA VAL A 109 -2.72 -21.87 20.55
C VAL A 109 -1.62 -20.83 20.74
N GLY A 110 -0.95 -20.41 19.66
CA GLY A 110 0.07 -19.37 19.67
C GLY A 110 -0.43 -18.00 20.19
N ALA A 111 -1.74 -17.77 20.19
CA ALA A 111 -2.34 -16.54 20.73
C ALA A 111 -2.03 -16.30 22.23
N ILE A 112 -1.52 -17.30 22.96
CA ILE A 112 -0.99 -17.13 24.33
C ILE A 112 0.18 -16.12 24.35
N ASN A 113 0.93 -16.00 23.26
CA ASN A 113 2.03 -15.04 23.14
C ASN A 113 1.58 -13.59 23.34
N ALA A 114 0.34 -13.26 22.93
CA ALA A 114 -0.23 -11.94 23.16
C ALA A 114 -0.38 -11.62 24.66
N LYS A 115 -0.69 -12.61 25.50
CA LYS A 115 -0.77 -12.46 26.95
C LYS A 115 0.62 -12.34 27.60
N LEU A 116 1.64 -12.93 26.98
CA LEU A 116 3.03 -12.88 27.39
C LEU A 116 3.82 -11.71 26.77
N SER A 117 3.15 -10.81 26.08
CA SER A 117 3.77 -9.72 25.30
C SER A 117 4.69 -8.81 26.12
N ARG A 118 4.43 -8.66 27.44
CA ARG A 118 5.30 -7.90 28.37
C ARG A 118 6.73 -8.47 28.48
N PHE A 119 6.94 -9.75 28.19
CA PHE A 119 8.24 -10.42 28.22
C PHE A 119 8.94 -10.42 26.84
N MET A 120 8.27 -9.92 25.81
CA MET A 120 8.75 -9.85 24.45
C MET A 120 8.73 -8.40 23.90
N PRO A 121 9.34 -7.41 24.60
CA PRO A 121 9.45 -6.04 24.09
C PRO A 121 10.38 -6.01 22.87
N ALA A 122 10.52 -4.84 22.24
CA ALA A 122 11.57 -4.63 21.24
C ALA A 122 12.95 -5.00 21.81
N GLY A 123 13.80 -5.60 20.99
CA GLY A 123 15.12 -6.04 21.41
C GLY A 123 15.18 -7.23 22.36
N PHE A 124 14.06 -7.94 22.58
CA PHE A 124 14.03 -9.08 23.53
C PHE A 124 15.06 -10.17 23.19
N TYR A 125 15.44 -10.34 21.92
CA TYR A 125 16.51 -11.26 21.51
C TYR A 125 17.86 -10.95 22.18
N TYR A 126 18.15 -9.68 22.38
CA TYR A 126 19.40 -9.19 22.97
C TYR A 126 19.37 -9.21 24.50
N LYS A 127 18.22 -9.42 25.10
CA LYS A 127 18.00 -9.28 26.56
C LYS A 127 17.60 -10.58 27.24
N THR A 128 16.69 -11.35 26.64
CA THR A 128 15.98 -12.44 27.34
C THR A 128 16.60 -13.82 27.07
N PHE A 129 17.06 -14.09 25.84
CA PHE A 129 17.50 -15.42 25.40
C PHE A 129 19.00 -15.56 25.18
N ILE A 130 19.81 -14.67 25.74
CA ILE A 130 21.27 -14.66 25.55
C ILE A 130 22.03 -15.61 26.48
N HIS A 131 21.40 -16.08 27.56
CA HIS A 131 22.02 -17.00 28.52
C HIS A 131 21.19 -18.26 28.72
N PRO A 132 21.86 -19.43 28.90
CA PRO A 132 23.29 -19.68 28.64
C PRO A 132 23.57 -19.67 27.13
N ARG A 133 24.73 -19.13 26.72
CA ARG A 133 25.11 -18.95 25.29
C ARG A 133 24.95 -20.18 24.40
N PRO A 134 25.28 -21.44 24.82
CA PRO A 134 25.08 -22.61 23.98
C PRO A 134 23.61 -22.85 23.60
N LEU A 135 22.66 -22.52 24.49
CA LEU A 135 21.24 -22.72 24.24
C LEU A 135 20.70 -21.76 23.17
N TRP A 136 21.33 -20.60 22.98
CA TRP A 136 20.94 -19.69 21.89
C TRP A 136 20.97 -20.41 20.54
N LYS A 137 22.11 -20.99 20.18
CA LYS A 137 22.30 -21.63 18.87
C LYS A 137 21.48 -22.91 18.71
N HIS A 138 21.32 -23.70 19.77
CA HIS A 138 20.77 -25.05 19.66
C HIS A 138 19.30 -25.18 20.06
N LEU A 139 18.75 -24.19 20.79
CA LEU A 139 17.38 -24.24 21.28
C LEU A 139 16.59 -22.97 20.94
N TYR A 140 17.05 -21.79 21.38
CA TYR A 140 16.25 -20.56 21.30
C TYR A 140 16.14 -20.06 19.86
N GLU A 141 17.23 -19.93 19.12
CA GLU A 141 17.19 -19.42 17.75
C GLU A 141 16.37 -20.32 16.81
N PRO A 142 16.55 -21.65 16.76
CA PRO A 142 15.72 -22.51 15.93
C PRO A 142 14.23 -22.42 16.25
N PHE A 143 13.87 -22.37 17.54
CA PHE A 143 12.49 -22.22 17.96
C PHE A 143 11.91 -20.86 17.56
N ILE A 144 12.64 -19.77 17.82
CA ILE A 144 12.22 -18.40 17.46
C ILE A 144 12.10 -18.27 15.95
N ARG A 145 13.05 -18.79 15.17
CA ARG A 145 13.00 -18.77 13.71
C ARG A 145 11.80 -19.53 13.15
N GLN A 146 11.49 -20.71 13.71
CA GLN A 146 10.31 -21.47 13.33
C GLN A 146 9.01 -20.74 13.70
N ALA A 147 8.97 -20.05 14.83
CA ALA A 147 7.83 -19.27 15.27
C ALA A 147 7.69 -17.92 14.56
N ALA A 148 8.75 -17.44 13.88
CA ALA A 148 8.74 -16.12 13.21
C ALA A 148 7.81 -16.01 12.00
N GLY A 149 7.25 -17.12 11.52
CA GLY A 149 6.10 -17.15 10.61
C GLY A 149 6.25 -16.44 9.28
N LEU A 150 7.47 -16.34 8.75
CA LEU A 150 7.75 -15.75 7.43
C LEU A 150 7.52 -16.73 6.27
N GLY A 151 6.59 -17.68 6.45
CA GLY A 151 6.35 -18.77 5.51
C GLY A 151 7.44 -19.84 5.53
N GLN A 152 7.21 -20.92 4.82
CA GLN A 152 8.18 -22.01 4.66
C GLN A 152 8.63 -22.08 3.21
N ALA A 153 9.92 -22.35 2.99
CA ALA A 153 10.43 -22.57 1.65
C ALA A 153 9.79 -23.82 1.02
N PRO A 154 9.54 -23.82 -0.31
CA PRO A 154 9.11 -25.00 -1.02
C PRO A 154 10.07 -26.19 -0.78
N LYS A 155 9.52 -27.38 -0.66
CA LYS A 155 10.32 -28.64 -0.47
C LYS A 155 10.58 -29.35 -1.79
N SER A 156 9.77 -29.07 -2.80
CA SER A 156 9.86 -29.64 -4.14
C SER A 156 10.54 -28.68 -5.10
N ARG A 157 11.12 -29.23 -6.16
CA ARG A 157 11.70 -28.42 -7.23
C ARG A 157 10.58 -27.60 -7.89
N ASP A 158 10.84 -26.34 -8.14
CA ASP A 158 9.98 -25.44 -8.90
C ASP A 158 9.82 -25.98 -10.33
N SER A 159 8.58 -26.17 -10.76
CA SER A 159 8.23 -26.73 -12.08
C SER A 159 8.02 -25.64 -13.15
N ASP A 160 7.95 -24.38 -12.75
CA ASP A 160 7.70 -23.27 -13.66
C ASP A 160 8.97 -22.86 -14.42
N THR A 161 8.78 -22.20 -15.55
CA THR A 161 9.85 -21.63 -16.37
C THR A 161 9.80 -20.11 -16.29
N TYR A 162 10.95 -19.49 -16.51
CA TYR A 162 11.12 -18.03 -16.40
C TYR A 162 12.00 -17.54 -17.53
N GLU A 163 11.81 -16.28 -17.94
CA GLU A 163 12.58 -15.71 -19.02
C GLU A 163 13.12 -14.33 -18.71
N HIS A 164 14.20 -13.95 -19.37
CA HIS A 164 14.74 -12.60 -19.38
C HIS A 164 14.49 -11.96 -20.75
N PHE A 165 14.07 -10.71 -20.74
CA PHE A 165 13.82 -9.97 -21.96
C PHE A 165 14.53 -8.62 -21.95
N TYR A 166 15.25 -8.31 -23.03
CA TYR A 166 16.01 -7.07 -23.19
C TYR A 166 15.24 -6.11 -24.05
N ALA A 167 15.19 -4.83 -23.65
CA ALA A 167 14.54 -3.80 -24.44
C ALA A 167 15.28 -2.47 -24.32
N PHE A 168 15.04 -1.61 -25.33
CA PHE A 168 15.54 -0.25 -25.41
C PHE A 168 14.36 0.67 -25.68
N CYS A 169 14.30 1.82 -24.99
CA CYS A 169 13.34 2.88 -25.25
C CYS A 169 13.97 4.24 -24.96
N ASP A 170 13.39 5.27 -25.55
CA ASP A 170 13.79 6.64 -25.25
C ASP A 170 13.25 7.05 -23.89
N VAL A 171 11.96 6.77 -23.62
CA VAL A 171 11.31 7.07 -22.35
C VAL A 171 10.64 5.83 -21.79
N LEU A 172 11.01 5.46 -20.55
CA LEU A 172 10.30 4.45 -19.75
C LEU A 172 9.42 5.15 -18.72
N VAL A 173 8.13 4.87 -18.74
CA VAL A 173 7.18 5.35 -17.73
C VAL A 173 6.84 4.19 -16.78
N VAL A 174 7.07 4.37 -15.49
CA VAL A 174 6.76 3.37 -14.46
C VAL A 174 5.57 3.83 -13.63
N GLY A 175 4.43 3.17 -13.83
CA GLY A 175 3.12 3.47 -13.27
C GLY A 175 2.14 3.88 -14.37
N GLY A 176 1.06 3.10 -14.53
CA GLY A 176 0.01 3.32 -15.52
C GLY A 176 -1.21 4.05 -14.94
N GLY A 177 -1.03 4.82 -13.86
CA GLY A 177 -2.01 5.76 -13.35
C GLY A 177 -2.19 6.95 -14.29
N ILE A 178 -3.11 7.85 -13.95
CA ILE A 178 -3.41 9.01 -14.80
C ILE A 178 -2.17 9.86 -15.12
N ALA A 179 -1.27 10.03 -14.16
CA ALA A 179 0.00 10.71 -14.36
C ALA A 179 0.88 10.00 -15.39
N GLY A 180 1.07 8.68 -15.25
CA GLY A 180 1.90 7.92 -16.18
C GLY A 180 1.34 7.90 -17.61
N LEU A 181 0.03 7.80 -17.76
CA LEU A 181 -0.63 7.83 -19.07
C LEU A 181 -0.46 9.20 -19.77
N HIS A 182 -0.60 10.32 -19.02
CA HIS A 182 -0.36 11.66 -19.60
C HIS A 182 1.11 11.91 -19.92
N ALA A 183 2.04 11.46 -19.07
CA ALA A 183 3.47 11.55 -19.34
C ALA A 183 3.86 10.73 -20.59
N ALA A 184 3.33 9.50 -20.70
CA ALA A 184 3.55 8.64 -21.87
C ALA A 184 3.02 9.28 -23.16
N LYS A 185 1.79 9.84 -23.13
CA LYS A 185 1.21 10.53 -24.29
C LYS A 185 2.07 11.72 -24.73
N ALA A 186 2.47 12.57 -23.78
CA ALA A 186 3.28 13.76 -24.09
C ALA A 186 4.63 13.38 -24.71
N ALA A 187 5.29 12.34 -24.19
CA ALA A 187 6.54 11.84 -24.74
C ALA A 187 6.35 11.18 -26.12
N ALA A 188 5.29 10.39 -26.30
CA ALA A 188 5.00 9.70 -27.55
C ALA A 188 4.64 10.67 -28.70
N LEU A 189 3.89 11.74 -28.43
CA LEU A 189 3.56 12.78 -29.39
C LEU A 189 4.80 13.53 -29.87
N ALA A 190 5.84 13.66 -29.04
CA ALA A 190 7.13 14.20 -29.44
C ALA A 190 7.95 13.27 -30.36
N GLY A 191 7.49 12.03 -30.58
CA GLY A 191 8.16 11.04 -31.43
C GLY A 191 9.02 10.03 -30.66
N ALA A 192 9.15 10.14 -29.34
CA ALA A 192 9.93 9.22 -28.50
C ALA A 192 9.33 7.81 -28.51
N LYS A 193 10.20 6.79 -28.49
CA LYS A 193 9.77 5.40 -28.23
C LYS A 193 9.51 5.21 -26.75
N VAL A 194 8.25 4.96 -26.40
CA VAL A 194 7.80 4.89 -25.00
C VAL A 194 7.44 3.47 -24.62
N ILE A 195 7.89 3.03 -23.42
CA ILE A 195 7.38 1.83 -22.75
C ILE A 195 6.67 2.27 -21.48
N VAL A 196 5.48 1.72 -21.21
CA VAL A 196 4.71 2.00 -20.00
C VAL A 196 4.54 0.70 -19.21
N PHE A 197 4.94 0.71 -17.93
CA PHE A 197 4.72 -0.38 -16.99
C PHE A 197 3.60 -0.05 -16.02
N GLU A 198 2.68 -1.01 -15.82
CA GLU A 198 1.66 -0.98 -14.78
C GLU A 198 1.64 -2.31 -14.02
N GLN A 199 1.77 -2.25 -12.71
CA GLN A 199 1.85 -3.45 -11.87
C GLN A 199 0.51 -4.19 -11.70
N THR A 200 -0.61 -3.48 -11.89
CA THR A 200 -1.97 -4.03 -11.77
C THR A 200 -2.47 -4.56 -13.12
N VAL A 201 -3.71 -5.03 -13.15
CA VAL A 201 -4.38 -5.55 -14.35
C VAL A 201 -5.20 -4.49 -15.08
N HIS A 202 -5.18 -3.25 -14.61
CA HIS A 202 -5.99 -2.17 -15.16
C HIS A 202 -5.20 -0.86 -15.17
N TRP A 203 -5.55 0.01 -16.10
CA TRP A 203 -4.98 1.35 -16.25
C TRP A 203 -5.76 2.40 -15.45
N GLY A 204 -5.13 3.54 -15.24
CA GLY A 204 -5.75 4.73 -14.66
C GLY A 204 -5.46 4.95 -13.18
N GLY A 205 -4.90 3.94 -12.49
CA GLY A 205 -4.61 4.04 -11.06
C GLY A 205 -5.85 4.37 -10.24
N ARG A 206 -5.77 5.43 -9.44
CA ARG A 206 -6.88 5.85 -8.57
C ARG A 206 -7.93 6.75 -9.23
N ALA A 207 -7.63 7.37 -10.38
CA ALA A 207 -8.55 8.33 -10.99
C ALA A 207 -9.98 7.78 -11.23
N PRO A 208 -10.17 6.52 -11.69
CA PRO A 208 -11.51 5.93 -11.81
C PRO A 208 -12.25 5.71 -10.49
N VAL A 209 -11.54 5.67 -9.36
CA VAL A 209 -12.09 5.41 -8.02
C VAL A 209 -12.36 6.71 -7.26
N ASP A 210 -11.43 7.67 -7.36
CA ASP A 210 -11.50 8.95 -6.66
C ASP A 210 -12.42 9.95 -7.37
N GLY A 211 -12.71 9.71 -8.66
CA GLY A 211 -13.61 10.53 -9.44
C GLY A 211 -12.94 11.80 -10.00
N GLY A 212 -13.75 12.80 -10.28
CA GLY A 212 -13.34 14.03 -10.96
C GLY A 212 -13.56 13.97 -12.47
N GLU A 213 -13.17 15.04 -13.16
CA GLU A 213 -13.32 15.19 -14.61
C GLU A 213 -11.99 15.59 -15.24
N ILE A 214 -11.73 15.09 -16.45
CA ILE A 214 -10.57 15.44 -17.25
C ILE A 214 -11.08 15.80 -18.65
N GLY A 215 -10.84 17.06 -19.06
CA GLY A 215 -11.58 17.66 -20.16
C GLY A 215 -13.07 17.70 -19.80
N ASP A 216 -13.92 17.28 -20.75
CA ASP A 216 -15.38 17.26 -20.57
C ASP A 216 -15.90 15.86 -20.17
N HIS A 217 -15.05 15.01 -19.59
CA HIS A 217 -15.41 13.61 -19.30
C HIS A 217 -15.07 13.20 -17.87
N PRO A 218 -15.93 12.36 -17.24
CA PRO A 218 -15.57 11.69 -15.99
C PRO A 218 -14.22 10.98 -16.11
N ALA A 219 -13.43 10.99 -15.03
CA ALA A 219 -12.05 10.48 -15.02
C ALA A 219 -11.92 9.05 -15.57
N GLU A 220 -12.87 8.16 -15.27
CA GLU A 220 -12.86 6.78 -15.80
C GLU A 220 -12.96 6.77 -17.35
N LYS A 221 -13.88 7.55 -17.92
CA LYS A 221 -14.05 7.64 -19.37
C LYS A 221 -12.83 8.27 -20.03
N ALA A 222 -12.26 9.32 -19.43
CA ALA A 222 -11.04 9.96 -19.91
C ALA A 222 -9.86 8.99 -19.91
N VAL A 223 -9.69 8.20 -18.86
CA VAL A 223 -8.67 7.13 -18.78
C VAL A 223 -8.85 6.12 -19.90
N ASN A 224 -10.07 5.60 -20.10
CA ASN A 224 -10.34 4.60 -21.14
C ASN A 224 -10.04 5.15 -22.54
N SER A 225 -10.39 6.39 -22.81
CA SER A 225 -10.09 7.07 -24.08
C SER A 225 -8.58 7.25 -24.30
N LEU A 226 -7.87 7.66 -23.24
CA LEU A 226 -6.41 7.85 -23.29
C LEU A 226 -5.66 6.53 -23.51
N VAL A 227 -6.09 5.46 -22.85
CA VAL A 227 -5.55 4.10 -23.05
C VAL A 227 -5.78 3.62 -24.47
N ALA A 228 -6.98 3.82 -25.03
CA ALA A 228 -7.29 3.46 -26.41
C ALA A 228 -6.40 4.23 -27.39
N GLU A 229 -6.20 5.53 -27.18
CA GLU A 229 -5.32 6.37 -27.99
C GLU A 229 -3.85 5.88 -27.95
N LEU A 230 -3.30 5.70 -26.75
CA LEU A 230 -1.91 5.22 -26.56
C LEU A 230 -1.69 3.84 -27.19
N SER A 231 -2.68 2.96 -27.12
CA SER A 231 -2.60 1.60 -27.68
C SER A 231 -2.54 1.60 -29.22
N GLN A 232 -2.96 2.68 -29.89
CA GLN A 232 -2.88 2.82 -31.35
C GLN A 232 -1.56 3.46 -31.81
N MET A 233 -0.76 4.04 -30.91
CA MET A 233 0.50 4.68 -31.25
C MET A 233 1.58 3.63 -31.49
N ALA A 234 2.16 3.60 -32.68
CA ALA A 234 3.18 2.62 -33.08
C ALA A 234 4.48 2.69 -32.24
N ASN A 235 4.76 3.86 -31.65
CA ASN A 235 5.94 4.12 -30.82
C ASN A 235 5.67 3.90 -29.31
N VAL A 236 4.50 3.38 -28.92
CA VAL A 236 4.13 3.11 -27.53
C VAL A 236 3.96 1.60 -27.29
N SER A 237 4.56 1.09 -26.23
CA SER A 237 4.36 -0.29 -25.74
C SER A 237 3.85 -0.26 -24.31
N MET A 238 2.64 -0.75 -24.09
CA MET A 238 1.95 -0.75 -22.79
C MET A 238 1.96 -2.16 -22.18
N ARG A 239 2.38 -2.28 -20.91
CA ARG A 239 2.50 -3.56 -20.20
C ARG A 239 1.78 -3.50 -18.86
N LEU A 240 0.68 -4.24 -18.75
CA LEU A 240 0.02 -4.55 -17.46
C LEU A 240 0.77 -5.66 -16.72
N ARG A 241 0.45 -5.89 -15.46
CA ARG A 241 1.08 -6.89 -14.59
C ARG A 241 2.60 -6.77 -14.53
N THR A 242 3.12 -5.58 -14.84
CA THR A 242 4.56 -5.32 -14.96
C THR A 242 4.98 -4.23 -13.97
N MET A 243 5.77 -4.61 -12.99
CA MET A 243 6.26 -3.73 -11.93
C MET A 243 7.68 -3.28 -12.21
N GLY A 244 7.99 -2.00 -11.99
CA GLY A 244 9.36 -1.51 -11.90
C GLY A 244 10.03 -2.05 -10.63
N ALA A 245 10.97 -2.98 -10.76
CA ALA A 245 11.63 -3.64 -9.64
C ALA A 245 12.87 -2.89 -9.14
N GLY A 246 13.49 -2.07 -9.97
CA GLY A 246 14.63 -1.23 -9.59
C GLY A 246 15.10 -0.36 -10.73
N VAL A 247 15.64 0.81 -10.39
CA VAL A 247 16.30 1.74 -11.33
C VAL A 247 17.75 1.88 -10.89
N TYR A 248 18.66 1.77 -11.84
CA TYR A 248 20.10 1.75 -11.62
C TYR A 248 20.80 2.74 -12.56
N ASP A 249 22.10 2.85 -12.42
CA ASP A 249 22.93 3.75 -13.23
C ASP A 249 22.69 3.61 -14.74
N HIS A 250 22.86 4.72 -15.46
CA HIS A 250 22.76 4.79 -16.92
C HIS A 250 21.39 4.35 -17.49
N GLY A 251 20.29 4.64 -16.77
CA GLY A 251 18.95 4.29 -17.22
C GLY A 251 18.67 2.79 -17.32
N TYR A 252 19.44 1.96 -16.55
CA TYR A 252 19.16 0.53 -16.48
C TYR A 252 18.03 0.26 -15.51
N VAL A 253 16.97 -0.38 -15.99
CA VAL A 253 15.76 -0.65 -15.22
C VAL A 253 15.43 -2.13 -15.27
N LEU A 254 15.12 -2.70 -14.11
CA LEU A 254 14.53 -4.04 -14.01
C LEU A 254 13.01 -3.92 -13.90
N GLY A 255 12.30 -4.64 -14.77
CA GLY A 255 10.86 -4.81 -14.72
C GLY A 255 10.50 -6.27 -14.43
N TYR A 256 9.51 -6.50 -13.60
CA TYR A 256 9.00 -7.82 -13.27
C TYR A 256 7.57 -7.98 -13.78
N GLU A 257 7.39 -8.83 -14.79
CA GLU A 257 6.09 -9.12 -15.43
C GLU A 257 5.57 -10.49 -15.02
N ARG A 258 4.32 -10.55 -14.58
CA ARG A 258 3.59 -11.79 -14.29
C ARG A 258 2.81 -12.19 -15.53
N LEU A 259 3.25 -13.26 -16.20
CA LEU A 259 2.67 -13.66 -17.49
C LEU A 259 1.48 -14.62 -17.32
N THR A 260 1.58 -15.61 -16.44
CA THR A 260 0.59 -16.68 -16.33
C THR A 260 0.07 -16.95 -14.91
N ASP A 261 0.41 -16.12 -13.91
CA ASP A 261 -0.09 -16.29 -12.52
C ASP A 261 -1.61 -16.37 -12.44
N HIS A 262 -2.32 -15.61 -13.29
CA HIS A 262 -3.77 -15.56 -13.38
C HIS A 262 -4.40 -16.67 -14.25
N ALA A 263 -3.56 -17.44 -14.96
CA ALA A 263 -3.98 -18.46 -15.90
C ALA A 263 -2.97 -19.64 -15.88
N PRO A 264 -2.89 -20.39 -14.75
CA PRO A 264 -1.84 -21.39 -14.52
C PRO A 264 -1.88 -22.57 -15.51
N GLU A 265 -2.95 -22.71 -16.29
CA GLU A 265 -3.08 -23.71 -17.36
C GLU A 265 -2.39 -23.28 -18.67
N GLN A 266 -2.02 -22.00 -18.80
CA GLN A 266 -1.30 -21.53 -19.97
C GLN A 266 0.13 -22.05 -19.97
N LYS A 267 0.56 -22.52 -21.15
CA LYS A 267 1.95 -22.92 -21.37
C LYS A 267 2.83 -21.72 -21.62
N GLY A 268 4.07 -21.77 -21.15
CA GLY A 268 5.06 -20.71 -21.34
C GLY A 268 5.72 -20.29 -20.04
N SER A 269 6.48 -19.22 -20.11
CA SER A 269 7.14 -18.65 -18.94
C SER A 269 6.12 -18.05 -17.98
N ARG A 270 6.29 -18.35 -16.69
CA ARG A 270 5.42 -17.81 -15.63
C ARG A 270 5.67 -16.33 -15.39
N HIS A 271 6.95 -15.97 -15.27
CA HIS A 271 7.36 -14.59 -15.09
C HIS A 271 8.45 -14.21 -16.09
N ARG A 272 8.49 -12.91 -16.40
CA ARG A 272 9.52 -12.31 -17.24
C ARG A 272 10.24 -11.21 -16.47
N LEU A 273 11.57 -11.27 -16.48
CA LEU A 273 12.42 -10.18 -16.00
C LEU A 273 12.84 -9.32 -17.19
N TRP A 274 12.29 -8.13 -17.26
CA TRP A 274 12.69 -7.11 -18.22
C TRP A 274 14.01 -6.48 -17.78
N ARG A 275 14.93 -6.33 -18.72
CA ARG A 275 16.19 -5.61 -18.61
C ARG A 275 16.19 -4.49 -19.62
N ILE A 276 15.80 -3.30 -19.17
CA ILE A 276 15.58 -2.16 -20.06
C ILE A 276 16.74 -1.17 -19.95
N ARG A 277 17.18 -0.66 -21.10
CA ARG A 277 17.96 0.57 -21.19
C ARG A 277 17.04 1.67 -21.68
N ALA A 278 16.77 2.63 -20.82
CA ALA A 278 15.97 3.80 -21.10
C ALA A 278 16.85 5.04 -21.21
N GLY A 279 16.56 5.91 -22.17
CA GLY A 279 17.20 7.22 -22.25
C GLY A 279 16.79 8.10 -21.07
N HIS A 280 15.49 8.04 -20.69
CA HIS A 280 14.95 8.72 -19.51
C HIS A 280 13.88 7.86 -18.83
N VAL A 281 13.78 7.94 -17.50
CA VAL A 281 12.78 7.20 -16.70
C VAL A 281 11.85 8.21 -16.03
N VAL A 282 10.54 8.06 -16.26
CA VAL A 282 9.51 8.82 -15.53
C VAL A 282 8.88 7.91 -14.49
N THR A 283 9.09 8.21 -13.21
CA THR A 283 8.47 7.50 -12.09
C THR A 283 7.11 8.13 -11.77
N ALA A 284 6.03 7.52 -12.27
CA ALA A 284 4.64 7.89 -12.03
C ALA A 284 3.97 6.90 -11.07
N THR A 285 4.70 6.50 -10.04
CA THR A 285 4.42 5.40 -9.11
C THR A 285 3.32 5.72 -8.09
N GLY A 286 2.79 6.94 -8.10
CA GLY A 286 1.69 7.33 -7.23
C GLY A 286 2.09 7.51 -5.76
N ALA A 287 1.13 7.33 -4.87
CA ALA A 287 1.29 7.46 -3.43
C ALA A 287 0.57 6.33 -2.70
N ILE A 288 0.98 6.05 -1.47
CA ILE A 288 0.38 5.08 -0.54
C ILE A 288 -0.27 5.85 0.60
N GLU A 289 -1.50 5.48 0.97
CA GLU A 289 -2.20 6.05 2.12
C GLU A 289 -1.56 5.59 3.43
N ARG A 290 -1.42 6.50 4.38
CA ARG A 290 -0.86 6.22 5.71
C ARG A 290 -1.95 5.77 6.67
N PRO A 291 -1.71 4.75 7.50
CA PRO A 291 -2.58 4.44 8.62
C PRO A 291 -2.46 5.48 9.74
N LEU A 292 -3.42 5.48 10.67
CA LEU A 292 -3.39 6.21 11.92
C LEU A 292 -3.02 5.27 13.08
N SER A 293 -2.24 5.76 14.05
CA SER A 293 -1.77 4.97 15.17
C SER A 293 -2.66 5.19 16.41
N PHE A 294 -3.59 4.27 16.65
CA PHE A 294 -4.47 4.23 17.83
C PHE A 294 -4.60 2.80 18.38
N ALA A 295 -5.07 2.66 19.60
CA ALA A 295 -5.16 1.33 20.20
C ALA A 295 -6.19 0.45 19.49
N GLY A 296 -5.75 -0.75 19.06
CA GLY A 296 -6.57 -1.71 18.32
C GLY A 296 -6.71 -1.42 16.83
N ASN A 297 -5.84 -0.59 16.25
CA ASN A 297 -5.82 -0.31 14.81
C ASN A 297 -5.43 -1.52 13.92
N ASP A 298 -5.20 -2.67 14.55
CA ASP A 298 -4.87 -3.96 13.92
C ASP A 298 -6.03 -4.95 13.91
N ILE A 299 -7.15 -4.63 14.57
CA ILE A 299 -8.31 -5.54 14.64
C ILE A 299 -8.89 -5.73 13.24
N PRO A 300 -9.18 -7.00 12.80
CA PRO A 300 -9.80 -7.27 11.50
C PRO A 300 -11.08 -6.45 11.30
N GLY A 301 -11.16 -5.70 10.20
CA GLY A 301 -12.20 -4.71 9.92
C GLY A 301 -11.72 -3.26 10.08
N VAL A 302 -10.51 -3.03 10.62
CA VAL A 302 -9.82 -1.74 10.50
C VAL A 302 -9.01 -1.75 9.22
N MET A 303 -9.31 -0.83 8.30
CA MET A 303 -8.74 -0.77 6.96
C MET A 303 -8.38 0.68 6.59
N LEU A 304 -7.51 0.84 5.62
CA LEU A 304 -7.28 2.15 5.00
C LEU A 304 -8.56 2.64 4.30
N ALA A 305 -8.84 3.93 4.39
CA ALA A 305 -10.04 4.52 3.81
C ALA A 305 -10.05 4.37 2.28
N SER A 306 -8.88 4.55 1.64
CA SER A 306 -8.74 4.32 0.21
C SER A 306 -9.02 2.87 -0.19
N ALA A 307 -8.58 1.91 0.64
CA ALA A 307 -8.84 0.49 0.37
C ALA A 307 -10.34 0.15 0.48
N VAL A 308 -11.03 0.66 1.49
CA VAL A 308 -12.49 0.50 1.61
C VAL A 308 -13.21 1.04 0.36
N ARG A 309 -12.78 2.22 -0.13
CA ARG A 309 -13.29 2.82 -1.37
C ARG A 309 -12.96 1.97 -2.59
N ASP A 310 -11.72 1.45 -2.71
CA ASP A 310 -11.33 0.56 -3.79
C ASP A 310 -12.16 -0.72 -3.83
N TYR A 311 -12.37 -1.36 -2.67
CA TYR A 311 -13.18 -2.58 -2.60
C TYR A 311 -14.63 -2.31 -3.00
N ALA A 312 -15.21 -1.17 -2.60
CA ALA A 312 -16.55 -0.80 -3.00
C ALA A 312 -16.64 -0.55 -4.51
N VAL A 313 -15.82 0.34 -5.06
CA VAL A 313 -15.93 0.79 -6.45
C VAL A 313 -15.44 -0.26 -7.44
N ASN A 314 -14.21 -0.80 -7.21
CA ASN A 314 -13.57 -1.72 -8.15
C ASN A 314 -14.17 -3.13 -8.08
N PHE A 315 -14.48 -3.61 -6.88
CA PHE A 315 -14.86 -5.01 -6.64
C PHE A 315 -16.30 -5.17 -6.13
N GLY A 316 -17.03 -4.07 -5.89
CA GLY A 316 -18.39 -4.14 -5.36
C GLY A 316 -18.45 -4.90 -4.03
N VAL A 317 -17.55 -4.64 -3.11
CA VAL A 317 -17.46 -5.30 -1.81
C VAL A 317 -17.52 -4.29 -0.68
N SER A 318 -18.36 -4.52 0.30
CA SER A 318 -18.41 -3.74 1.54
C SER A 318 -17.45 -4.32 2.57
N ALA A 319 -16.66 -3.47 3.22
CA ALA A 319 -15.84 -3.83 4.38
C ALA A 319 -16.71 -4.12 5.62
N GLY A 320 -17.89 -3.51 5.70
CA GLY A 320 -18.89 -3.67 6.74
C GLY A 320 -20.17 -2.92 6.41
N ASP A 321 -21.26 -3.23 7.10
CA ASP A 321 -22.55 -2.55 6.92
C ASP A 321 -22.60 -1.19 7.61
N ARG A 322 -21.77 -1.02 8.65
CA ARG A 322 -21.68 0.19 9.48
C ARG A 322 -20.21 0.58 9.65
N THR A 323 -19.71 1.48 8.82
CA THR A 323 -18.31 1.90 8.83
C THR A 323 -18.13 3.27 9.45
N VAL A 324 -17.28 3.38 10.48
CA VAL A 324 -16.80 4.65 11.01
C VAL A 324 -15.56 5.08 10.23
N VAL A 325 -15.52 6.34 9.77
CA VAL A 325 -14.35 6.93 9.10
C VAL A 325 -13.52 7.71 10.12
N VAL A 326 -12.20 7.51 10.13
CA VAL A 326 -11.27 8.20 11.03
C VAL A 326 -10.18 8.87 10.21
N THR A 327 -10.00 10.17 10.34
CA THR A 327 -9.14 10.91 9.43
C THR A 327 -8.48 12.15 10.06
N ASN A 328 -7.49 12.68 9.35
CA ASN A 328 -6.85 13.98 9.54
C ASN A 328 -6.77 14.78 8.24
N ASN A 329 -7.51 14.37 7.22
CA ASN A 329 -7.50 14.94 5.86
C ASN A 329 -8.87 14.78 5.19
N ASP A 330 -9.07 15.42 4.04
CA ASP A 330 -10.35 15.41 3.34
C ASP A 330 -10.55 14.18 2.43
N ASP A 331 -9.51 13.53 1.95
CA ASP A 331 -9.67 12.40 1.02
C ASP A 331 -10.54 11.27 1.58
N ALA A 332 -10.45 11.01 2.89
CA ALA A 332 -11.26 9.97 3.53
C ALA A 332 -12.78 10.26 3.50
N TYR A 333 -13.18 11.52 3.35
CA TYR A 333 -14.59 11.86 3.17
C TYR A 333 -15.16 11.28 1.87
N ARG A 334 -14.34 11.15 0.80
CA ARG A 334 -14.75 10.44 -0.43
C ARG A 334 -15.18 9.01 -0.13
N THR A 335 -14.49 8.33 0.80
CA THR A 335 -14.86 6.98 1.22
C THR A 335 -16.22 6.96 1.91
N ALA A 336 -16.47 7.91 2.82
CA ALA A 336 -17.76 8.04 3.48
C ALA A 336 -18.90 8.29 2.47
N LEU A 337 -18.67 9.16 1.47
CA LEU A 337 -19.64 9.46 0.42
C LEU A 337 -19.93 8.24 -0.46
N VAL A 338 -18.88 7.52 -0.91
CA VAL A 338 -19.04 6.30 -1.72
C VAL A 338 -19.84 5.23 -0.97
N MET A 339 -19.56 5.04 0.33
CA MET A 339 -20.31 4.08 1.14
C MET A 339 -21.77 4.48 1.32
N HIS A 340 -22.01 5.76 1.59
CA HIS A 340 -23.37 6.30 1.69
C HIS A 340 -24.15 6.11 0.38
N ASP A 341 -23.52 6.40 -0.77
CA ASP A 341 -24.12 6.22 -2.10
C ASP A 341 -24.39 4.75 -2.44
N ALA A 342 -23.59 3.84 -1.88
CA ALA A 342 -23.82 2.40 -1.96
C ALA A 342 -24.94 1.88 -1.02
N GLY A 343 -25.60 2.78 -0.26
CA GLY A 343 -26.66 2.43 0.68
C GLY A 343 -26.17 1.85 2.02
N LEU A 344 -24.88 1.99 2.32
CA LEU A 344 -24.27 1.55 3.57
C LEU A 344 -24.35 2.64 4.64
N THR A 345 -24.31 2.25 5.90
CA THR A 345 -24.36 3.19 7.01
C THR A 345 -22.98 3.73 7.34
N VAL A 346 -22.84 5.07 7.34
CA VAL A 346 -21.69 5.78 7.90
C VAL A 346 -22.14 6.51 9.16
N PRO A 347 -22.02 5.91 10.36
CA PRO A 347 -22.54 6.51 11.60
C PRO A 347 -21.84 7.82 11.92
N LEU A 348 -20.56 7.93 11.57
CA LEU A 348 -19.72 9.02 12.03
C LEU A 348 -18.43 9.13 11.20
N ILE A 349 -17.97 10.37 10.98
CA ILE A 349 -16.62 10.71 10.61
C ILE A 349 -15.94 11.36 11.81
N ILE A 350 -14.84 10.79 12.27
CA ILE A 350 -13.97 11.32 13.34
C ILE A 350 -12.80 12.02 12.66
N ASP A 351 -12.74 13.32 12.77
CA ASP A 351 -11.68 14.13 12.18
C ASP A 351 -10.80 14.75 13.29
N ALA A 352 -9.53 14.44 13.24
CA ALA A 352 -8.56 14.89 14.24
C ALA A 352 -8.25 16.40 14.16
N ARG A 353 -8.57 17.06 13.05
CA ARG A 353 -8.38 18.50 12.86
C ARG A 353 -9.34 19.30 13.75
N THR A 354 -8.82 20.35 14.37
CA THR A 354 -9.59 21.19 15.29
C THR A 354 -10.39 22.29 14.59
N LEU A 355 -9.92 22.72 13.42
CA LEU A 355 -10.61 23.74 12.64
C LEU A 355 -11.66 23.08 11.74
N SER A 356 -12.85 23.65 11.71
CA SER A 356 -13.84 23.30 10.70
C SER A 356 -13.25 23.55 9.32
N SER A 357 -13.09 22.50 8.55
CA SER A 357 -12.74 22.63 7.15
C SER A 357 -14.02 23.05 6.40
N ASP A 358 -13.95 24.13 5.66
CA ASP A 358 -15.01 24.56 4.75
C ASP A 358 -14.87 23.90 3.36
N SER A 359 -14.16 22.77 3.31
CA SER A 359 -13.99 22.04 2.04
C SER A 359 -15.30 21.51 1.50
N ALA A 360 -15.36 21.38 0.17
CA ALA A 360 -16.52 20.84 -0.52
C ALA A 360 -16.87 19.42 -0.04
N LEU A 361 -15.88 18.59 0.24
CA LEU A 361 -16.07 17.20 0.72
C LEU A 361 -16.70 17.14 2.11
N VAL A 362 -16.23 17.97 3.04
CA VAL A 362 -16.81 18.06 4.40
C VAL A 362 -18.25 18.58 4.34
N THR A 363 -18.48 19.61 3.53
CA THR A 363 -19.82 20.19 3.32
C THR A 363 -20.77 19.18 2.73
N GLU A 364 -20.33 18.42 1.74
CA GLU A 364 -21.13 17.37 1.09
C GLU A 364 -21.48 16.24 2.07
N ALA A 365 -20.54 15.77 2.87
CA ALA A 365 -20.79 14.75 3.88
C ALA A 365 -21.87 15.21 4.91
N LYS A 366 -21.76 16.46 5.38
CA LYS A 366 -22.74 17.05 6.29
C LYS A 366 -24.12 17.21 5.63
N SER A 367 -24.19 17.61 4.36
CA SER A 367 -25.45 17.77 3.60
C SER A 367 -26.21 16.46 3.45
N ARG A 368 -25.48 15.32 3.39
CA ARG A 368 -26.04 13.96 3.36
C ARG A 368 -26.41 13.42 4.74
N GLY A 369 -26.32 14.24 5.78
CA GLY A 369 -26.68 13.86 7.15
C GLY A 369 -25.65 12.99 7.87
N ILE A 370 -24.42 12.86 7.34
CA ILE A 370 -23.33 12.14 8.02
C ILE A 370 -22.83 13.00 9.17
N ARG A 371 -22.82 12.44 10.39
CA ARG A 371 -22.30 13.11 11.59
C ARG A 371 -20.78 13.27 11.46
N VAL A 372 -20.26 14.47 11.72
CA VAL A 372 -18.82 14.78 11.70
C VAL A 372 -18.40 15.33 13.07
N LEU A 373 -17.38 14.75 13.67
CA LEU A 373 -16.78 15.20 14.92
C LEU A 373 -15.34 15.70 14.67
N MET A 374 -15.18 17.01 14.68
CA MET A 374 -13.87 17.67 14.57
C MET A 374 -13.15 17.72 15.93
N GLY A 375 -11.81 17.65 15.92
CA GLY A 375 -10.97 17.68 17.13
C GLY A 375 -11.05 16.39 17.96
N HIS A 376 -11.57 15.32 17.40
CA HIS A 376 -11.74 14.04 18.07
C HIS A 376 -10.82 12.95 17.49
N GLY A 377 -10.61 11.93 18.29
CA GLY A 377 -9.82 10.77 17.92
C GLY A 377 -10.40 9.47 18.48
N VAL A 378 -9.76 8.38 18.15
CA VAL A 378 -10.10 7.05 18.65
C VAL A 378 -9.21 6.71 19.85
N ALA A 379 -9.80 6.52 21.03
CA ALA A 379 -9.08 6.01 22.18
C ALA A 379 -8.72 4.53 21.97
N LYS A 380 -9.68 3.73 21.50
CA LYS A 380 -9.46 2.31 21.15
C LYS A 380 -10.56 1.81 20.23
N VAL A 381 -10.22 0.83 19.40
CA VAL A 381 -11.20 0.00 18.70
C VAL A 381 -11.70 -1.10 19.62
N LEU A 382 -12.99 -1.37 19.60
CA LEU A 382 -13.66 -2.43 20.34
C LEU A 382 -13.79 -3.66 19.44
N GLY A 383 -13.58 -4.84 20.03
CA GLY A 383 -13.65 -6.10 19.30
C GLY A 383 -12.47 -7.03 19.60
N GLY A 384 -12.24 -7.98 18.74
CA GLY A 384 -11.17 -8.96 18.87
C GLY A 384 -10.78 -9.59 17.55
N LYS A 385 -11.52 -10.60 17.06
CA LYS A 385 -11.35 -11.16 15.72
C LYS A 385 -12.08 -10.36 14.63
N ARG A 386 -12.88 -9.39 15.04
CA ARG A 386 -13.59 -8.44 14.20
C ARG A 386 -13.90 -7.18 15.01
N VAL A 387 -13.97 -6.04 14.32
CA VAL A 387 -14.44 -4.77 14.88
C VAL A 387 -15.89 -4.91 15.35
N SER A 388 -16.23 -4.34 16.50
CA SER A 388 -17.58 -4.22 17.04
C SER A 388 -17.96 -2.78 17.43
N GLY A 389 -17.01 -1.86 17.38
CA GLY A 389 -17.21 -0.45 17.68
C GLY A 389 -15.91 0.30 17.88
N VAL A 390 -16.04 1.60 18.15
CA VAL A 390 -14.94 2.50 18.48
C VAL A 390 -15.27 3.32 19.72
N ALA A 391 -14.31 3.50 20.60
CA ALA A 391 -14.37 4.42 21.75
C ALA A 391 -13.75 5.75 21.35
N ILE A 392 -14.54 6.82 21.37
CA ILE A 392 -14.17 8.16 20.92
C ILE A 392 -13.59 8.97 22.09
N CYS A 393 -12.59 9.78 21.83
CA CYS A 393 -11.99 10.72 22.78
C CYS A 393 -11.66 12.06 22.11
N ALA A 394 -11.27 13.06 22.90
CA ALA A 394 -10.67 14.27 22.35
C ALA A 394 -9.28 13.96 21.78
N GLN A 395 -8.94 14.48 20.59
CA GLN A 395 -7.62 14.24 19.97
C GLN A 395 -6.47 14.82 20.80
N ALA A 396 -6.67 15.99 21.43
CA ALA A 396 -5.68 16.63 22.29
C ALA A 396 -5.59 16.00 23.70
N GLY A 397 -6.46 15.01 24.02
CA GLY A 397 -6.54 14.38 25.34
C GLY A 397 -5.63 13.17 25.50
N GLU A 398 -5.77 12.51 26.67
CA GLU A 398 -5.02 11.30 27.04
C GLU A 398 -5.78 9.98 26.73
N GLY A 399 -6.99 10.07 26.17
CA GLY A 399 -7.82 8.92 25.81
C GLY A 399 -9.00 8.65 26.75
N ALA A 400 -9.44 9.65 27.53
CA ALA A 400 -10.70 9.58 28.27
C ALA A 400 -11.86 9.39 27.28
N VAL A 401 -12.61 8.31 27.43
CA VAL A 401 -13.69 7.95 26.52
C VAL A 401 -14.88 8.89 26.72
N LEU A 402 -15.35 9.49 25.65
CA LEU A 402 -16.51 10.37 25.60
C LEU A 402 -17.77 9.60 25.17
N GLU A 403 -17.62 8.72 24.20
CA GLU A 403 -18.73 7.96 23.59
C GLU A 403 -18.20 6.66 23.00
N ASP A 404 -18.99 5.59 23.06
CA ASP A 404 -18.77 4.36 22.28
C ASP A 404 -19.76 4.32 21.11
N VAL A 405 -19.25 4.11 19.91
CA VAL A 405 -20.06 3.99 18.68
C VAL A 405 -19.93 2.59 18.12
N ALA A 406 -21.09 1.91 17.97
CA ALA A 406 -21.13 0.58 17.36
C ALA A 406 -20.87 0.68 15.85
N CYS A 407 -19.94 -0.13 15.35
CA CYS A 407 -19.62 -0.31 13.94
C CYS A 407 -18.99 -1.70 13.72
N ASP A 408 -18.97 -2.18 12.49
CA ASP A 408 -18.36 -3.45 12.10
C ASP A 408 -17.14 -3.29 11.19
N ALA A 409 -16.87 -2.04 10.79
CA ALA A 409 -15.64 -1.65 10.10
C ALA A 409 -15.19 -0.22 10.50
N VAL A 410 -13.89 0.03 10.36
CA VAL A 410 -13.25 1.33 10.53
C VAL A 410 -12.40 1.63 9.30
N ALA A 411 -12.68 2.74 8.63
CA ALA A 411 -11.92 3.25 7.50
C ALA A 411 -11.00 4.40 7.99
N MET A 412 -9.67 4.20 8.00
CA MET A 412 -8.73 5.19 8.52
C MET A 412 -7.87 5.81 7.43
N SER A 413 -7.57 7.10 7.56
CA SER A 413 -6.63 7.82 6.70
C SER A 413 -5.77 8.78 7.51
N GLY A 414 -4.45 8.61 7.42
CA GLY A 414 -3.43 9.50 8.01
C GLY A 414 -2.75 10.41 6.98
N GLY A 415 -3.34 10.55 5.78
CA GLY A 415 -2.74 11.26 4.65
C GLY A 415 -1.99 10.32 3.70
N TRP A 416 -1.25 10.89 2.76
CA TRP A 416 -0.58 10.16 1.70
C TRP A 416 0.94 10.31 1.73
N SER A 417 1.65 9.34 1.20
CA SER A 417 3.10 9.36 1.04
C SER A 417 3.48 8.95 -0.38
N PRO A 418 4.23 9.77 -1.11
CA PRO A 418 4.74 9.43 -2.43
C PRO A 418 5.54 8.14 -2.45
N VAL A 419 5.38 7.34 -3.50
CA VAL A 419 6.15 6.10 -3.71
C VAL A 419 7.45 6.43 -4.42
N VAL A 420 8.49 6.70 -3.65
CA VAL A 420 9.77 7.30 -4.12
C VAL A 420 10.96 6.32 -4.18
N HIS A 421 10.70 5.02 -4.01
CA HIS A 421 11.77 4.04 -3.93
C HIS A 421 12.62 3.97 -5.21
N LEU A 422 12.03 4.04 -6.39
CA LEU A 422 12.78 4.01 -7.66
C LEU A 422 13.67 5.25 -7.86
N TRP A 423 13.18 6.42 -7.43
CA TRP A 423 13.97 7.65 -7.36
C TRP A 423 15.19 7.49 -6.44
N SER A 424 14.97 6.91 -5.26
CA SER A 424 16.03 6.73 -4.25
C SER A 424 17.02 5.63 -4.60
N HIS A 425 16.62 4.58 -5.36
CA HIS A 425 17.51 3.47 -5.76
C HIS A 425 18.72 3.96 -6.55
N CYS A 426 18.56 4.97 -7.37
CA CYS A 426 19.61 5.54 -8.22
C CYS A 426 20.22 6.84 -7.66
N GLY A 427 20.03 7.11 -6.37
CA GLY A 427 20.72 8.19 -5.65
C GLY A 427 19.97 9.50 -5.51
N GLY A 428 18.77 9.62 -6.04
CA GLY A 428 17.90 10.79 -5.89
C GLY A 428 17.59 11.09 -4.44
N LYS A 429 17.65 12.37 -4.08
CA LYS A 429 17.40 12.83 -2.71
C LYS A 429 15.94 13.15 -2.50
N LEU A 430 15.54 13.18 -1.24
CA LEU A 430 14.19 13.50 -0.80
C LEU A 430 14.21 14.75 0.06
N VAL A 431 13.15 15.54 -0.03
CA VAL A 431 12.90 16.72 0.80
C VAL A 431 11.57 16.56 1.53
N TRP A 432 11.48 17.10 2.74
CA TRP A 432 10.30 17.03 3.58
C TRP A 432 9.35 18.20 3.29
N SER A 433 8.07 17.90 3.04
CA SER A 433 6.98 18.88 3.02
C SER A 433 6.29 18.92 4.37
N ASN A 434 6.26 20.10 5.00
CA ASN A 434 5.50 20.32 6.25
C ASN A 434 3.99 20.37 5.99
N GLU A 435 3.58 20.84 4.82
CA GLU A 435 2.16 20.98 4.44
C GLU A 435 1.46 19.63 4.35
N PHE A 436 2.11 18.67 3.67
CA PHE A 436 1.56 17.32 3.47
C PHE A 436 2.17 16.28 4.42
N ALA A 437 3.10 16.71 5.28
CA ALA A 437 3.82 15.85 6.23
C ALA A 437 4.38 14.59 5.56
N MET A 438 5.13 14.75 4.46
CA MET A 438 5.66 13.66 3.65
C MET A 438 7.03 13.98 3.06
N PHE A 439 7.78 12.94 2.70
CA PHE A 439 8.94 13.07 1.85
C PHE A 439 8.54 12.96 0.38
N HIS A 440 9.08 13.84 -0.46
CA HIS A 440 8.92 13.80 -1.91
C HIS A 440 10.27 14.03 -2.61
N PRO A 441 10.40 13.79 -3.93
CA PRO A 441 11.63 14.01 -4.68
C PRO A 441 12.15 15.44 -4.54
N ASP A 442 13.46 15.57 -4.27
CA ASP A 442 14.19 16.83 -4.37
C ASP A 442 14.65 17.02 -5.82
N LEU A 443 13.92 17.82 -6.59
CA LEU A 443 14.16 17.99 -8.01
C LEU A 443 15.52 18.65 -8.32
N GLU A 444 16.10 19.39 -7.37
CA GLU A 444 17.45 19.96 -7.48
C GLU A 444 18.55 18.90 -7.34
N LYS A 445 18.21 17.75 -6.75
CA LYS A 445 19.12 16.62 -6.50
C LYS A 445 18.60 15.35 -7.15
N ALA A 446 18.15 15.48 -8.38
CA ALA A 446 17.71 14.36 -9.22
C ALA A 446 18.85 13.36 -9.46
N PRO A 447 18.54 12.08 -9.70
CA PRO A 447 19.54 11.10 -10.13
C PRO A 447 20.18 11.52 -11.45
N THR A 448 21.52 11.59 -11.49
CA THR A 448 22.30 12.00 -12.66
C THR A 448 23.19 10.86 -13.16
N GLY A 449 23.40 10.85 -14.49
CA GLY A 449 24.41 10.00 -15.12
C GLY A 449 25.84 10.50 -14.86
N ALA A 450 26.84 9.81 -15.41
CA ALA A 450 28.25 10.19 -15.29
C ALA A 450 28.55 11.56 -15.92
N ASP A 451 27.75 12.00 -16.87
CA ASP A 451 27.83 13.31 -17.54
C ASP A 451 27.13 14.44 -16.75
N GLY A 452 26.57 14.13 -15.58
CA GLY A 452 25.81 15.07 -14.78
C GLY A 452 24.37 15.33 -15.26
N THR A 453 23.92 14.67 -16.34
CA THR A 453 22.56 14.82 -16.86
C THR A 453 21.57 13.99 -16.05
N ALA A 454 20.44 14.59 -15.65
CA ALA A 454 19.38 13.87 -14.98
C ALA A 454 18.70 12.88 -15.94
N PHE A 455 18.56 11.63 -15.52
CA PHE A 455 17.95 10.56 -16.32
C PHE A 455 16.68 9.98 -15.68
N VAL A 456 16.26 10.51 -14.52
CA VAL A 456 15.01 10.13 -13.84
C VAL A 456 14.24 11.39 -13.47
N SER A 457 12.95 11.38 -13.71
CA SER A 457 12.00 12.36 -13.20
C SER A 457 10.85 11.67 -12.46
N ALA A 458 10.16 12.42 -11.60
CA ALA A 458 8.95 11.96 -10.93
C ALA A 458 7.74 12.73 -11.46
N ALA A 459 6.56 12.11 -11.50
CA ALA A 459 5.35 12.72 -12.02
C ALA A 459 4.11 12.45 -11.15
N GLY A 460 3.24 13.45 -11.05
CA GLY A 460 1.98 13.38 -10.32
C GLY A 460 2.15 13.16 -8.83
N ALA A 461 1.39 12.24 -8.22
CA ALA A 461 1.45 12.00 -6.77
C ALA A 461 2.83 11.48 -6.29
N ALA A 462 3.59 10.81 -7.16
CA ALA A 462 4.98 10.46 -6.87
C ALA A 462 5.90 11.67 -6.75
N ASN A 463 5.54 12.80 -7.38
CA ASN A 463 6.21 14.09 -7.29
C ASN A 463 5.61 15.02 -6.21
N GLY A 464 4.56 14.56 -5.49
CA GLY A 464 3.94 15.31 -4.40
C GLY A 464 2.69 16.10 -4.77
N TYR A 465 2.13 15.92 -5.96
CA TYR A 465 0.88 16.56 -6.38
C TYR A 465 -0.31 15.64 -6.10
N PHE A 466 -1.37 16.15 -5.47
CA PHE A 466 -2.58 15.38 -5.14
C PHE A 466 -3.85 15.94 -5.77
N ASP A 467 -3.90 17.21 -6.16
CA ASP A 467 -4.98 17.75 -6.96
C ASP A 467 -4.94 17.18 -8.39
N LEU A 468 -6.09 16.78 -8.92
CA LEU A 468 -6.18 16.10 -10.21
C LEU A 468 -5.64 16.95 -11.37
N ASN A 469 -5.92 18.27 -11.37
CA ASN A 469 -5.43 19.18 -12.39
C ASN A 469 -3.91 19.34 -12.34
N ASP A 470 -3.37 19.47 -11.13
CA ASP A 470 -1.92 19.56 -10.91
C ASP A 470 -1.21 18.26 -11.32
N ILE A 471 -1.80 17.08 -10.99
CA ILE A 471 -1.29 15.77 -11.43
C ILE A 471 -1.20 15.70 -12.95
N VAL A 472 -2.26 16.08 -13.66
CA VAL A 472 -2.31 15.99 -15.14
C VAL A 472 -1.34 16.98 -15.77
N ARG A 473 -1.25 18.20 -15.25
CA ARG A 473 -0.33 19.25 -15.72
C ARG A 473 1.13 18.87 -15.49
N ASP A 474 1.49 18.44 -14.29
CA ASP A 474 2.84 17.99 -13.95
C ASP A 474 3.28 16.80 -14.81
N ALA A 475 2.42 15.79 -14.92
CA ALA A 475 2.70 14.60 -15.70
C ALA A 475 2.94 14.92 -17.19
N HIS A 476 2.13 15.78 -17.78
CA HIS A 476 2.30 16.23 -19.16
C HIS A 476 3.66 16.94 -19.34
N ALA A 477 4.00 17.86 -18.43
CA ALA A 477 5.29 18.57 -18.45
C ALA A 477 6.48 17.62 -18.29
N MET A 478 6.38 16.63 -17.39
CA MET A 478 7.43 15.63 -17.18
C MET A 478 7.61 14.73 -18.41
N GLY A 479 6.54 14.37 -19.11
CA GLY A 479 6.61 13.62 -20.36
C GLY A 479 7.32 14.40 -21.48
N GLN A 480 7.00 15.69 -21.65
CA GLN A 480 7.69 16.57 -22.59
C GLN A 480 9.18 16.74 -22.24
N ALA A 481 9.49 16.95 -20.95
CA ALA A 481 10.85 17.08 -20.46
C ALA A 481 11.68 15.80 -20.70
N ALA A 482 11.09 14.62 -20.49
CA ALA A 482 11.73 13.34 -20.74
C ALA A 482 12.03 13.13 -22.24
N ALA A 483 11.09 13.45 -23.12
CA ALA A 483 11.32 13.40 -24.57
C ALA A 483 12.43 14.37 -24.99
N LYS A 484 12.44 15.59 -24.46
CA LYS A 484 13.49 16.58 -24.74
C LYS A 484 14.87 16.09 -24.26
N ALA A 485 14.94 15.47 -23.07
CA ALA A 485 16.18 14.92 -22.54
C ALA A 485 16.75 13.79 -23.40
N THR A 486 15.91 13.11 -24.19
CA THR A 486 16.32 12.04 -25.14
C THR A 486 16.48 12.51 -26.59
N GLY A 487 16.49 13.83 -26.80
CA GLY A 487 16.83 14.44 -28.09
C GLY A 487 15.64 14.73 -29.03
N PHE A 488 14.41 14.57 -28.54
CA PHE A 488 13.21 14.93 -29.30
C PHE A 488 12.81 16.37 -29.03
N ALA A 489 12.07 16.97 -29.95
CA ALA A 489 11.55 18.33 -29.86
C ALA A 489 10.03 18.27 -29.62
N PRO A 490 9.57 18.27 -28.35
CA PRO A 490 8.14 18.23 -28.08
C PRO A 490 7.47 19.51 -28.59
N GLU A 491 6.29 19.36 -29.19
CA GLU A 491 5.41 20.49 -29.45
C GLU A 491 4.96 21.11 -28.14
N ASN A 492 4.81 22.42 -28.09
CA ASN A 492 4.31 23.12 -26.89
C ASN A 492 2.78 22.95 -26.79
N THR A 493 2.36 21.71 -26.48
CA THR A 493 0.96 21.37 -26.23
C THR A 493 0.62 21.57 -24.74
N LEU A 494 -0.63 21.94 -24.46
CA LEU A 494 -1.12 22.08 -23.10
C LEU A 494 -1.73 20.77 -22.62
N ALA A 495 -1.58 20.51 -21.31
CA ALA A 495 -2.32 19.47 -20.64
C ALA A 495 -3.84 19.75 -20.68
N PRO A 496 -4.70 18.74 -20.77
CA PRO A 496 -6.13 18.95 -20.61
C PRO A 496 -6.43 19.50 -19.22
N GLN A 497 -7.47 20.34 -19.12
CA GLN A 497 -7.97 20.80 -17.83
C GLN A 497 -8.57 19.62 -17.08
N ALA A 498 -8.38 19.59 -15.75
CA ALA A 498 -9.00 18.59 -14.90
C ALA A 498 -9.59 19.26 -13.66
N THR A 499 -10.65 18.68 -13.13
CA THR A 499 -11.34 19.19 -11.94
C THR A 499 -11.64 18.06 -10.96
N SER A 500 -11.44 18.35 -9.69
CA SER A 500 -11.83 17.49 -8.58
C SER A 500 -12.38 18.36 -7.44
N MET A 501 -13.04 17.75 -6.46
CA MET A 501 -13.40 18.48 -5.25
C MET A 501 -12.12 18.91 -4.52
N ALA A 502 -11.98 20.21 -4.28
CA ALA A 502 -10.84 20.77 -3.57
C ALA A 502 -10.77 20.25 -2.13
N GLU A 503 -9.55 19.96 -1.70
CA GLU A 503 -9.25 19.47 -0.37
C GLU A 503 -8.64 20.59 0.48
N ALA A 504 -9.03 20.63 1.77
CA ALA A 504 -8.37 21.48 2.75
C ALA A 504 -7.05 20.86 3.24
N PRO A 505 -6.13 21.68 3.79
CA PRO A 505 -4.89 21.17 4.36
C PRO A 505 -5.11 20.06 5.41
N MET A 506 -4.24 19.08 5.40
CA MET A 506 -4.22 18.04 6.42
C MET A 506 -3.58 18.54 7.72
N ALA A 507 -3.85 17.85 8.84
CA ALA A 507 -3.11 18.02 10.08
C ALA A 507 -2.31 16.75 10.40
N PRO A 508 -0.98 16.80 10.57
CA PRO A 508 -0.20 15.62 10.92
C PRO A 508 -0.66 15.01 12.25
N VAL A 509 -0.95 13.72 12.25
CA VAL A 509 -1.32 12.95 13.45
C VAL A 509 -0.53 11.66 13.47
N TRP A 510 0.43 11.56 14.37
CA TRP A 510 1.30 10.39 14.51
C TRP A 510 0.84 9.44 15.61
N MET A 511 0.08 9.96 16.58
CA MET A 511 -0.53 9.22 17.67
C MET A 511 -1.94 9.74 17.95
N MET A 512 -2.88 8.85 18.18
CA MET A 512 -4.27 9.16 18.46
C MET A 512 -4.74 8.41 19.72
N PRO A 513 -5.19 9.12 20.76
CA PRO A 513 -5.08 10.57 20.95
C PRO A 513 -3.62 11.01 21.16
N HIS A 514 -3.35 12.31 21.03
CA HIS A 514 -1.99 12.87 21.10
C HIS A 514 -1.29 12.54 22.45
N GLY A 515 -2.00 12.71 23.57
CA GLY A 515 -1.50 12.42 24.92
C GLY A 515 -1.72 10.98 25.39
N ALA A 516 -1.87 10.01 24.46
CA ALA A 516 -2.17 8.63 24.82
C ALA A 516 -1.24 8.07 25.90
N GLY A 517 -1.81 7.49 26.96
CA GLY A 517 -1.07 6.85 28.03
C GLY A 517 -0.39 5.54 27.60
N VAL A 518 0.50 5.01 28.43
CA VAL A 518 1.31 3.78 28.16
C VAL A 518 0.44 2.59 27.72
N ALA A 519 -0.73 2.41 28.34
CA ALA A 519 -1.63 1.29 28.02
C ALA A 519 -2.21 1.36 26.61
N LEU A 520 -2.47 2.57 26.08
CA LEU A 520 -2.94 2.77 24.71
C LEU A 520 -1.78 2.62 23.73
N ARG A 521 -0.63 3.26 23.99
CA ARG A 521 0.57 3.17 23.13
C ARG A 521 1.06 1.73 22.95
N ALA A 522 0.93 0.90 23.97
CA ALA A 522 1.27 -0.53 23.90
C ALA A 522 0.32 -1.37 23.04
N LYS A 523 -0.77 -0.78 22.52
CA LYS A 523 -1.75 -1.42 21.62
C LYS A 523 -1.92 -0.65 20.30
N SER A 524 -1.13 0.41 20.08
CA SER A 524 -1.13 1.21 18.85
C SER A 524 -0.02 0.69 17.94
N TRP A 525 -0.42 0.06 16.84
CA TRP A 525 0.50 -0.63 15.93
C TRP A 525 1.00 0.31 14.86
N LEU A 526 2.30 0.26 14.59
CA LEU A 526 2.98 0.96 13.50
C LEU A 526 3.26 0.01 12.35
N ASP A 527 3.88 -1.14 12.65
CA ASP A 527 4.15 -2.18 11.66
C ASP A 527 3.30 -3.41 11.99
N TYR A 528 2.31 -3.63 11.15
CA TYR A 528 1.37 -4.75 11.32
C TYR A 528 2.03 -6.10 11.02
N GLN A 529 2.95 -6.15 10.04
CA GLN A 529 3.63 -7.38 9.66
C GLN A 529 4.64 -7.82 10.72
N ASN A 530 5.43 -6.88 11.24
CA ASN A 530 6.52 -7.18 12.18
C ASN A 530 6.14 -6.98 13.64
N ASP A 531 4.87 -6.74 13.93
CA ASP A 531 4.36 -6.59 15.30
C ASP A 531 5.07 -5.47 16.10
N VAL A 532 5.33 -4.30 15.45
CA VAL A 532 5.96 -3.15 16.10
C VAL A 532 4.92 -2.13 16.53
N LYS A 533 5.02 -1.67 17.77
CA LYS A 533 4.11 -0.72 18.44
C LYS A 533 4.78 0.64 18.61
N VAL A 534 3.97 1.67 18.85
CA VAL A 534 4.46 2.99 19.27
C VAL A 534 5.41 2.88 20.46
N SER A 535 5.06 2.10 21.49
CA SER A 535 5.90 1.89 22.67
C SER A 535 7.25 1.23 22.36
N ASP A 536 7.36 0.42 21.30
CA ASP A 536 8.62 -0.24 20.92
C ASP A 536 9.60 0.77 20.30
N VAL A 537 9.12 1.71 19.50
CA VAL A 537 9.94 2.78 18.91
C VAL A 537 10.38 3.78 20.00
N GLN A 538 9.49 4.13 20.93
CA GLN A 538 9.84 4.96 22.07
C GLN A 538 10.88 4.30 22.99
N LEU A 539 10.77 2.98 23.20
CA LEU A 539 11.78 2.21 23.94
C LEU A 539 13.14 2.23 23.22
N ALA A 540 13.15 2.12 21.87
CA ALA A 540 14.38 2.22 21.10
C ALA A 540 15.08 3.57 21.32
N ALA A 541 14.34 4.68 21.28
CA ALA A 541 14.88 6.01 21.58
C ALA A 541 15.45 6.10 23.02
N GLN A 542 14.75 5.58 24.02
CA GLN A 542 15.21 5.56 25.41
C GLN A 542 16.51 4.74 25.61
N GLU A 543 16.73 3.74 24.77
CA GLU A 543 17.92 2.90 24.80
C GLU A 543 19.07 3.45 23.91
N GLY A 544 18.93 4.67 23.39
CA GLY A 544 19.98 5.37 22.64
C GLY A 544 20.03 5.03 21.14
N PHE A 545 18.99 4.43 20.56
CA PHE A 545 18.90 4.23 19.12
C PHE A 545 18.31 5.47 18.44
N GLU A 546 19.13 6.48 18.21
CA GLU A 546 18.74 7.78 17.68
C GLU A 546 18.56 7.79 16.14
N SER A 547 19.29 6.91 15.43
CA SER A 547 19.18 6.79 13.98
C SER A 547 17.98 5.93 13.60
N VAL A 548 17.23 6.37 12.59
CA VAL A 548 16.08 5.62 12.04
C VAL A 548 16.50 4.21 11.58
N GLU A 549 17.69 4.05 11.01
CA GLU A 549 18.20 2.74 10.58
C GLU A 549 18.56 1.82 11.77
N HIS A 550 19.03 2.36 12.89
CA HIS A 550 19.29 1.59 14.09
C HIS A 550 17.99 1.23 14.83
N ALA A 551 17.08 2.18 14.99
CA ALA A 551 15.77 1.93 15.57
C ALA A 551 14.99 0.88 14.76
N LYS A 552 15.07 0.92 13.42
CA LYS A 552 14.53 -0.08 12.50
C LYS A 552 15.05 -1.48 12.80
N ARG A 553 16.39 -1.65 12.92
CA ARG A 553 16.99 -2.97 13.20
C ARG A 553 16.67 -3.48 14.60
N TYR A 554 16.60 -2.59 15.58
CA TYR A 554 16.27 -2.94 16.96
C TYR A 554 14.81 -3.39 17.13
N THR A 555 13.88 -2.71 16.45
CA THR A 555 12.44 -2.98 16.55
C THR A 555 11.93 -3.95 15.50
N THR A 556 12.65 -4.17 14.41
CA THR A 556 12.23 -4.83 13.15
C THR A 556 11.24 -4.00 12.32
N LEU A 557 11.08 -2.70 12.60
CA LEU A 557 10.19 -1.79 11.89
C LEU A 557 10.51 -1.76 10.38
N GLY A 558 9.53 -1.99 9.53
CA GLY A 558 9.67 -1.88 8.07
C GLY A 558 10.66 -2.87 7.45
N MET A 559 10.87 -4.02 8.07
CA MET A 559 11.74 -5.08 7.57
C MET A 559 10.96 -6.12 6.75
N ALA A 560 11.70 -7.08 6.19
CA ALA A 560 11.20 -8.21 5.40
C ALA A 560 10.35 -7.77 4.19
N THR A 561 9.30 -8.50 3.87
CA THR A 561 8.45 -8.28 2.68
C THR A 561 7.65 -6.98 2.73
N ASP A 562 7.40 -6.42 3.91
CA ASP A 562 6.68 -5.15 4.07
C ASP A 562 7.49 -3.96 3.55
N GLN A 563 8.80 -3.91 3.82
CA GLN A 563 9.70 -2.81 3.45
C GLN A 563 9.23 -1.43 3.96
N GLY A 564 8.37 -1.40 4.99
CA GLY A 564 7.91 -0.19 5.63
C GLY A 564 6.90 0.64 4.83
N LYS A 565 6.18 0.03 3.90
CA LYS A 565 5.20 0.74 3.05
C LYS A 565 4.18 1.54 3.83
N LEU A 566 3.63 0.96 4.90
CA LEU A 566 2.68 1.63 5.78
C LEU A 566 3.31 2.18 7.07
N SER A 567 4.48 1.68 7.48
CA SER A 567 5.03 1.91 8.81
C SER A 567 6.14 2.96 8.88
N ASN A 568 6.89 3.20 7.80
CA ASN A 568 8.10 4.03 7.83
C ASN A 568 7.84 5.45 8.32
N ILE A 569 6.89 6.17 7.73
CA ILE A 569 6.65 7.59 8.05
C ILE A 569 6.15 7.72 9.50
N ASN A 570 5.16 6.92 9.90
CA ASN A 570 4.65 6.97 11.27
C ASN A 570 5.73 6.56 12.28
N GLY A 571 6.53 5.56 11.96
CA GLY A 571 7.61 5.09 12.84
C GLY A 571 8.72 6.13 13.04
N LEU A 572 9.17 6.78 11.95
CA LEU A 572 10.17 7.85 12.07
C LEU A 572 9.62 9.10 12.77
N ALA A 573 8.34 9.42 12.59
CA ALA A 573 7.70 10.53 13.28
C ALA A 573 7.61 10.29 14.80
N ILE A 574 7.25 9.07 15.23
CA ILE A 574 7.27 8.68 16.65
C ILE A 574 8.70 8.69 17.21
N LEU A 575 9.72 8.27 16.42
CA LEU A 575 11.11 8.35 16.82
C LEU A 575 11.56 9.81 16.98
N SER A 576 11.21 10.66 16.01
CA SER A 576 11.50 12.10 15.99
C SER A 576 10.93 12.81 17.21
N ASP A 577 9.67 12.52 17.54
CA ASP A 577 8.99 13.03 18.75
C ASP A 577 9.70 12.57 20.03
N ALA A 578 10.04 11.27 20.13
CA ALA A 578 10.74 10.73 21.29
C ALA A 578 12.16 11.31 21.49
N LEU A 579 12.82 11.73 20.40
CA LEU A 579 14.14 12.36 20.41
C LEU A 579 14.06 13.89 20.52
N ASN A 580 12.85 14.47 20.53
CA ASN A 580 12.60 15.91 20.53
C ASN A 580 13.36 16.65 19.39
N GLN A 581 13.29 16.11 18.19
CA GLN A 581 13.93 16.68 16.99
C GLN A 581 12.97 16.66 15.79
N PRO A 582 13.13 17.57 14.80
CA PRO A 582 12.25 17.60 13.63
C PRO A 582 12.45 16.38 12.73
N ILE A 583 11.38 15.94 12.06
CA ILE A 583 11.38 14.77 11.15
C ILE A 583 12.49 14.82 10.09
N PRO A 584 12.78 15.96 9.42
CA PRO A 584 13.89 16.01 8.46
C PRO A 584 15.26 15.68 9.04
N GLN A 585 15.49 15.93 10.32
CA GLN A 585 16.74 15.60 11.01
C GLN A 585 16.84 14.11 11.32
N THR A 586 15.74 13.48 11.72
CA THR A 586 15.66 12.03 11.90
C THR A 586 15.85 11.30 10.56
N GLY A 587 15.36 11.90 9.48
CA GLY A 587 15.46 11.39 8.12
C GLY A 587 14.53 10.20 7.85
N THR A 588 14.74 9.55 6.71
CA THR A 588 13.96 8.38 6.29
C THR A 588 14.88 7.18 6.05
N THR A 589 14.30 5.98 6.05
CA THR A 589 15.04 4.74 5.78
C THR A 589 15.47 4.66 4.32
N THR A 590 16.58 3.96 4.06
CA THR A 590 17.05 3.69 2.70
C THR A 590 16.20 2.59 2.07
N PHE A 591 15.59 2.89 0.93
CA PHE A 591 14.89 1.90 0.13
C PHE A 591 15.88 1.01 -0.61
N ARG A 592 15.60 -0.29 -0.66
CA ARG A 592 16.43 -1.29 -1.34
C ARG A 592 15.62 -2.03 -2.40
N PRO A 593 16.19 -2.24 -3.61
CA PRO A 593 15.52 -3.03 -4.64
C PRO A 593 15.58 -4.55 -4.31
N PRO A 594 14.53 -5.32 -4.63
CA PRO A 594 13.22 -4.83 -5.05
C PRO A 594 12.38 -4.38 -3.85
N TYR A 595 11.67 -3.27 -3.99
CA TYR A 595 10.79 -2.74 -2.92
C TYR A 595 9.56 -3.62 -2.68
N THR A 596 9.03 -4.21 -3.74
CA THR A 596 8.04 -5.29 -3.69
C THR A 596 8.74 -6.59 -4.09
N PRO A 597 8.55 -7.70 -3.35
CA PRO A 597 9.22 -8.96 -3.63
C PRO A 597 8.95 -9.47 -5.06
N ILE A 598 9.99 -10.06 -5.66
CA ILE A 598 9.93 -10.76 -6.94
C ILE A 598 10.37 -12.22 -6.75
N SER A 599 9.96 -13.12 -7.63
CA SER A 599 10.32 -14.53 -7.51
C SER A 599 11.81 -14.77 -7.79
N MET A 600 12.41 -15.69 -7.04
CA MET A 600 13.78 -16.14 -7.29
C MET A 600 13.93 -16.78 -8.68
N GLY A 601 12.88 -17.44 -9.16
CA GLY A 601 12.84 -17.99 -10.50
C GLY A 601 13.00 -16.93 -11.58
N ALA A 602 12.31 -15.79 -11.47
CA ALA A 602 12.48 -14.67 -12.40
C ALA A 602 13.90 -14.11 -12.40
N ILE A 603 14.58 -14.06 -11.24
CA ILE A 603 15.98 -13.62 -11.16
C ILE A 603 16.91 -14.62 -11.85
N GLY A 604 16.69 -15.93 -11.65
CA GLY A 604 17.48 -17.01 -12.24
C GLY A 604 17.27 -17.16 -13.75
N GLY A 605 16.05 -16.88 -14.24
CA GLY A 605 15.70 -17.07 -15.65
C GLY A 605 15.85 -18.53 -16.12
N GLU A 606 16.20 -18.73 -17.37
CA GLU A 606 16.38 -20.06 -17.99
C GLU A 606 17.65 -20.81 -17.50
N ALA A 607 18.53 -20.13 -16.78
CA ALA A 607 19.83 -20.69 -16.34
C ALA A 607 19.76 -21.62 -15.14
N ARG A 608 18.59 -22.23 -14.85
CA ARG A 608 18.34 -23.10 -13.69
C ARG A 608 18.64 -24.56 -13.98
#